data_7c1f080f8af3e5535832f39fb50f0d71
#
_entry.id   7c1f080f8af3e5535832f39fb50f0d71
#
_cell.length_a   1.000
_cell.length_b   1.000
_cell.length_c   1.000
_cell.angle_alpha   90.00
_cell.angle_beta   90.00
_cell.angle_gamma   90.00
#
_symmetry.space_group_name_H-M   'P 1'
#
loop_
_entity.id
_entity.type
_entity.pdbx_description
1 polymer ?
#
loop_
_entity_poly.entity_id
_entity_poly.type
_entity_poly.pdbx_seq_one_letter_code
_entity_poly.pdbx_strand_id
1 'polypeptide(L)'
;MPKINGKRLIQDLERLRSFGATGTGVVRLAFSPVDMDARGWLAQRMEEAGLSATIDGVGNVFGQSRHPGPALLIGSHTDTQPTGGWLDGALGVIYGLEIARALAECESTRHLALDVASWMDEEGSFSGFLGSRSFVGASVDDALDHARNRDGLLLRDAIAQAGLAGRPRVQLDKTRHRAYLEPHIEQGGRLEAHGKSIGVVTTIVGIRELRLRFTGQRNHAGTTPMSIRRDAGAALVAFIGRMDEAFRQLADADTVWTVGRIDLDPGSFSIVPGSADLSLQFRDASLARLHAMKAALASLVRDFNAKEKVKVEFLDTEPPEDPVTMDAALQAQLAEAAEALAPGRWEAMPSGASHDAQVLAPHLPACMMFVPSIGGVSHDFIEDTSEADLVLGCEVAARAAADILRGMAR
;
A
#
# COMPACT_ATOMS: atom_id res chain seq x y z
N MET A 1 28.05 12.70 7.99
CA MET A 1 26.67 12.23 7.73
C MET A 1 26.05 13.15 6.70
N PRO A 2 25.30 12.62 5.72
CA PRO A 2 24.59 13.45 4.77
C PRO A 2 23.60 14.34 5.51
N LYS A 3 23.46 15.58 5.07
CA LYS A 3 22.52 16.54 5.66
C LYS A 3 21.51 16.92 4.59
N ILE A 4 20.26 16.58 4.83
CA ILE A 4 19.17 16.94 3.91
C ILE A 4 18.87 18.44 3.96
N ASN A 5 18.27 18.96 2.90
CA ASN A 5 17.78 20.32 2.85
C ASN A 5 16.25 20.30 3.00
N GLY A 6 15.75 20.50 4.24
CA GLY A 6 14.32 20.44 4.54
C GLY A 6 13.48 21.42 3.70
N LYS A 7 13.99 22.63 3.40
CA LYS A 7 13.27 23.58 2.55
C LYS A 7 13.12 23.06 1.10
N ARG A 8 14.17 22.46 0.54
CA ARG A 8 14.16 21.86 -0.81
C ARG A 8 13.21 20.67 -0.87
N LEU A 9 13.23 19.83 0.17
CA LEU A 9 12.30 18.71 0.35
C LEU A 9 10.84 19.17 0.28
N ILE A 10 10.45 20.14 1.11
CA ILE A 10 9.08 20.66 1.14
C ILE A 10 8.69 21.31 -0.19
N GLN A 11 9.59 22.06 -0.81
CA GLN A 11 9.34 22.67 -2.12
C GLN A 11 9.09 21.62 -3.22
N ASP A 12 9.84 20.50 -3.22
CA ASP A 12 9.63 19.43 -4.21
C ASP A 12 8.33 18.66 -3.93
N LEU A 13 7.96 18.42 -2.67
CA LEU A 13 6.66 17.84 -2.30
C LEU A 13 5.50 18.74 -2.75
N GLU A 14 5.55 20.04 -2.44
CA GLU A 14 4.53 20.99 -2.87
C GLU A 14 4.45 21.12 -4.41
N ARG A 15 5.61 21.06 -5.08
CA ARG A 15 5.63 21.08 -6.55
C ARG A 15 4.98 19.82 -7.11
N LEU A 16 5.27 18.64 -6.59
CA LEU A 16 4.63 17.40 -6.99
C LEU A 16 3.12 17.44 -6.71
N ARG A 17 2.71 17.97 -5.54
CA ARG A 17 1.31 18.23 -5.20
C ARG A 17 0.59 19.07 -6.24
N SER A 18 1.26 20.05 -6.85
CA SER A 18 0.64 20.96 -7.84
C SER A 18 0.18 20.24 -9.11
N PHE A 19 0.71 19.06 -9.41
CA PHE A 19 0.21 18.20 -10.48
C PHE A 19 -1.04 17.45 -10.02
N GLY A 20 -2.20 17.92 -10.41
CA GLY A 20 -3.49 17.35 -10.04
C GLY A 20 -4.10 17.93 -8.76
N ALA A 21 -3.57 19.05 -8.24
CA ALA A 21 -4.10 19.70 -7.05
C ALA A 21 -5.62 19.90 -7.13
N THR A 22 -6.33 19.41 -6.12
CA THR A 22 -7.79 19.46 -6.03
C THR A 22 -8.17 19.73 -4.58
N GLY A 23 -8.63 20.95 -4.28
CA GLY A 23 -8.83 21.38 -2.89
C GLY A 23 -7.52 21.31 -2.11
N THR A 24 -7.51 20.56 -1.02
CA THR A 24 -6.31 20.31 -0.20
C THR A 24 -5.52 19.08 -0.64
N GLY A 25 -6.09 18.20 -1.46
CA GLY A 25 -5.47 16.99 -1.92
C GLY A 25 -5.10 16.98 -3.40
N VAL A 26 -5.01 15.79 -3.98
CA VAL A 26 -4.52 15.55 -5.35
C VAL A 26 -5.37 14.50 -6.06
N VAL A 27 -5.63 14.71 -7.34
CA VAL A 27 -6.19 13.71 -8.26
C VAL A 27 -5.17 13.49 -9.38
N ARG A 28 -4.40 12.42 -9.31
CA ARG A 28 -3.34 12.05 -10.25
C ARG A 28 -3.38 10.56 -10.53
N LEU A 29 -4.46 10.13 -11.21
CA LEU A 29 -4.66 8.72 -11.55
C LEU A 29 -3.57 8.24 -12.51
N ALA A 30 -3.13 7.01 -12.36
CA ALA A 30 -2.10 6.41 -13.20
C ALA A 30 -2.40 6.56 -14.69
N PHE A 31 -1.39 6.90 -15.47
CA PHE A 31 -1.44 7.20 -16.92
C PHE A 31 -2.33 8.40 -17.33
N SER A 32 -2.90 9.14 -16.39
CA SER A 32 -3.57 10.39 -16.77
C SER A 32 -2.55 11.40 -17.32
N PRO A 33 -2.98 12.38 -18.14
CA PRO A 33 -2.07 13.42 -18.62
C PRO A 33 -1.31 14.12 -17.48
N VAL A 34 -2.00 14.36 -16.35
CA VAL A 34 -1.40 14.97 -15.16
C VAL A 34 -0.35 14.08 -14.50
N ASP A 35 -0.56 12.76 -14.45
CA ASP A 35 0.42 11.81 -13.95
C ASP A 35 1.65 11.76 -14.86
N MET A 36 1.45 11.74 -16.17
CA MET A 36 2.57 11.75 -17.11
C MET A 36 3.38 13.05 -17.07
N ASP A 37 2.73 14.21 -16.85
CA ASP A 37 3.40 15.49 -16.64
C ASP A 37 4.22 15.47 -15.34
N ALA A 38 3.66 14.93 -14.25
CA ALA A 38 4.36 14.76 -12.97
C ALA A 38 5.58 13.85 -13.09
N ARG A 39 5.45 12.72 -13.82
CA ARG A 39 6.54 11.78 -14.08
C ARG A 39 7.64 12.41 -14.95
N GLY A 40 7.28 13.21 -15.95
CA GLY A 40 8.23 13.98 -16.76
C GLY A 40 9.01 14.99 -15.91
N TRP A 41 8.33 15.73 -15.04
CA TRP A 41 8.97 16.62 -14.07
C TRP A 41 9.89 15.87 -13.11
N LEU A 42 9.45 14.74 -12.56
CA LEU A 42 10.24 13.93 -11.64
C LEU A 42 11.52 13.41 -12.30
N ALA A 43 11.44 12.91 -13.53
CA ALA A 43 12.60 12.46 -14.29
C ALA A 43 13.62 13.60 -14.48
N GLN A 44 13.16 14.82 -14.81
CA GLN A 44 14.04 15.99 -14.90
C GLN A 44 14.69 16.29 -13.53
N ARG A 45 13.94 16.23 -12.41
CA ARG A 45 14.50 16.48 -11.08
C ARG A 45 15.53 15.44 -10.67
N MET A 46 15.38 14.17 -11.09
CA MET A 46 16.37 13.12 -10.90
C MET A 46 17.65 13.39 -11.70
N GLU A 47 17.55 13.84 -12.94
CA GLU A 47 18.72 14.26 -13.74
C GLU A 47 19.46 15.44 -13.10
N GLU A 48 18.74 16.45 -12.62
CA GLU A 48 19.31 17.60 -11.89
C GLU A 48 20.01 17.19 -10.57
N ALA A 49 19.56 16.08 -9.96
CA ALA A 49 20.20 15.47 -8.80
C ALA A 49 21.44 14.61 -9.16
N GLY A 50 21.79 14.50 -10.44
CA GLY A 50 22.93 13.73 -10.91
C GLY A 50 22.67 12.24 -11.15
N LEU A 51 21.40 11.82 -11.09
CA LEU A 51 20.98 10.47 -11.47
C LEU A 51 20.79 10.38 -13.00
N SER A 52 20.82 9.18 -13.55
CA SER A 52 20.40 8.92 -14.94
C SER A 52 18.94 8.47 -14.91
N ALA A 53 18.04 9.35 -15.37
CA ALA A 53 16.61 9.11 -15.27
C ALA A 53 16.03 8.43 -16.51
N THR A 54 15.09 7.52 -16.30
CA THR A 54 14.36 6.80 -17.35
C THR A 54 12.88 6.72 -16.98
N ILE A 55 11.98 7.02 -17.95
CA ILE A 55 10.58 6.60 -17.87
C ILE A 55 10.46 5.35 -18.72
N ASP A 56 10.19 4.21 -18.09
CA ASP A 56 10.24 2.89 -18.71
C ASP A 56 8.95 2.52 -19.48
N GLY A 57 8.91 1.29 -20.03
CA GLY A 57 7.81 0.81 -20.87
C GLY A 57 6.50 0.56 -20.15
N VAL A 58 6.47 0.57 -18.81
CA VAL A 58 5.24 0.54 -18.00
C VAL A 58 5.00 1.83 -17.22
N GLY A 59 5.85 2.85 -17.44
CA GLY A 59 5.69 4.18 -16.86
C GLY A 59 6.40 4.41 -15.54
N ASN A 60 7.17 3.44 -15.01
CA ASN A 60 8.04 3.71 -13.88
C ASN A 60 9.01 4.86 -14.18
N VAL A 61 9.23 5.74 -13.21
CA VAL A 61 10.34 6.68 -13.25
C VAL A 61 11.48 6.13 -12.44
N PHE A 62 12.60 5.86 -13.07
CA PHE A 62 13.76 5.25 -12.43
C PHE A 62 15.00 6.15 -12.59
N GLY A 63 15.55 6.59 -11.46
CA GLY A 63 16.77 7.40 -11.41
C GLY A 63 17.94 6.56 -10.92
N GLN A 64 18.83 6.18 -11.82
CA GLN A 64 19.99 5.36 -11.52
C GLN A 64 21.20 6.23 -11.14
N SER A 65 21.84 5.92 -10.01
CA SER A 65 23.12 6.51 -9.64
C SER A 65 24.18 6.19 -10.68
N ARG A 66 25.03 7.19 -11.01
CA ARG A 66 26.16 7.01 -11.90
C ARG A 66 27.36 6.29 -11.24
N HIS A 67 27.32 6.09 -9.93
CA HIS A 67 28.34 5.30 -9.24
C HIS A 67 28.12 3.81 -9.49
N PRO A 68 29.17 3.07 -9.89
CA PRO A 68 29.09 1.61 -10.02
C PRO A 68 29.04 0.96 -8.63
N GLY A 69 28.53 -0.26 -8.59
CA GLY A 69 28.55 -1.09 -7.39
C GLY A 69 27.17 -1.30 -6.77
N PRO A 70 27.14 -1.90 -5.58
CA PRO A 70 25.88 -2.19 -4.92
C PRO A 70 25.15 -0.90 -4.56
N ALA A 71 23.85 -0.86 -4.87
CA ALA A 71 22.99 0.28 -4.64
C ALA A 71 21.86 -0.07 -3.65
N LEU A 72 21.51 0.91 -2.83
CA LEU A 72 20.24 0.96 -2.15
C LEU A 72 19.21 1.56 -3.11
N LEU A 73 18.08 0.90 -3.28
CA LEU A 73 16.93 1.43 -4.00
C LEU A 73 15.97 2.07 -3.00
N ILE A 74 15.60 3.33 -3.20
CA ILE A 74 14.57 4.03 -2.43
C ILE A 74 13.45 4.43 -3.37
N GLY A 75 12.20 4.23 -2.96
CA GLY A 75 11.08 4.64 -3.77
C GLY A 75 9.74 4.32 -3.14
N SER A 76 8.70 4.69 -3.86
CA SER A 76 7.29 4.40 -3.66
C SER A 76 6.57 4.78 -4.96
N HIS A 77 5.33 5.24 -4.92
CA HIS A 77 4.54 5.65 -6.09
C HIS A 77 4.25 7.16 -6.10
N THR A 78 3.66 7.65 -7.19
CA THR A 78 3.19 9.03 -7.30
C THR A 78 1.77 9.15 -7.85
N ASP A 79 1.17 8.07 -8.34
CA ASP A 79 -0.26 8.02 -8.65
C ASP A 79 -1.07 8.04 -7.35
N THR A 80 -2.35 8.43 -7.46
CA THR A 80 -3.23 8.63 -6.30
C THR A 80 -4.55 7.92 -6.50
N GLN A 81 -5.26 7.68 -5.39
CA GLN A 81 -6.68 7.38 -5.41
C GLN A 81 -7.49 8.53 -6.05
N PRO A 82 -8.76 8.28 -6.49
CA PRO A 82 -9.64 9.34 -7.01
C PRO A 82 -9.91 10.50 -6.04
N THR A 83 -9.74 10.26 -4.74
CA THR A 83 -9.77 11.25 -3.67
C THR A 83 -8.50 11.15 -2.86
N GLY A 84 -7.35 11.36 -3.51
CA GLY A 84 -6.04 11.14 -2.92
C GLY A 84 -5.52 12.29 -2.07
N GLY A 85 -4.68 11.95 -1.12
CA GLY A 85 -3.82 12.89 -0.42
C GLY A 85 -2.66 13.36 -1.29
N TRP A 86 -1.80 14.19 -0.73
CA TRP A 86 -0.65 14.73 -1.47
C TRP A 86 0.68 14.10 -1.08
N LEU A 87 0.67 13.25 -0.04
CA LEU A 87 1.84 12.62 0.55
C LEU A 87 1.90 11.12 0.30
N ASP A 88 0.73 10.50 0.10
CA ASP A 88 0.60 9.07 -0.15
C ASP A 88 1.50 8.63 -1.32
N GLY A 89 2.46 7.74 -1.06
CA GLY A 89 3.50 7.32 -2.00
C GLY A 89 4.49 8.43 -2.38
N ALA A 90 3.99 9.63 -2.70
CA ALA A 90 4.77 10.78 -3.14
C ALA A 90 5.91 11.12 -2.17
N LEU A 91 5.68 10.99 -0.87
CA LEU A 91 6.68 11.20 0.18
C LEU A 91 7.93 10.33 -0.04
N GLY A 92 7.76 9.03 -0.24
CA GLY A 92 8.87 8.09 -0.38
C GLY A 92 9.74 8.37 -1.60
N VAL A 93 9.13 8.78 -2.70
CA VAL A 93 9.83 9.16 -3.92
C VAL A 93 10.65 10.45 -3.74
N ILE A 94 10.05 11.49 -3.14
CA ILE A 94 10.74 12.76 -2.90
C ILE A 94 11.80 12.63 -1.81
N TYR A 95 11.60 11.77 -0.81
CA TYR A 95 12.66 11.42 0.14
C TYR A 95 13.87 10.78 -0.59
N GLY A 96 13.63 9.80 -1.47
CA GLY A 96 14.68 9.20 -2.27
C GLY A 96 15.48 10.23 -3.07
N LEU A 97 14.80 11.17 -3.71
CA LEU A 97 15.39 12.26 -4.48
C LEU A 97 16.24 13.20 -3.59
N GLU A 98 15.72 13.61 -2.43
CA GLU A 98 16.47 14.50 -1.51
C GLU A 98 17.66 13.79 -0.88
N ILE A 99 17.52 12.51 -0.54
CA ILE A 99 18.62 11.69 0.00
C ILE A 99 19.72 11.51 -1.05
N ALA A 100 19.39 11.29 -2.31
CA ALA A 100 20.37 11.21 -3.40
C ALA A 100 21.22 12.48 -3.49
N ARG A 101 20.58 13.66 -3.39
CA ARG A 101 21.28 14.97 -3.36
C ARG A 101 22.15 15.12 -2.11
N ALA A 102 21.61 14.79 -0.94
CA ALA A 102 22.34 14.91 0.32
C ALA A 102 23.58 14.00 0.35
N LEU A 103 23.50 12.80 -0.22
CA LEU A 103 24.65 11.90 -0.38
C LEU A 103 25.68 12.49 -1.33
N ALA A 104 25.27 13.05 -2.47
CA ALA A 104 26.17 13.66 -3.46
C ALA A 104 26.87 14.91 -2.93
N GLU A 105 26.18 15.72 -2.14
CA GLU A 105 26.71 16.95 -1.50
C GLU A 105 27.67 16.67 -0.35
N CYS A 106 27.68 15.45 0.21
CA CYS A 106 28.54 15.08 1.34
C CYS A 106 29.77 14.28 0.89
N GLU A 107 30.99 14.80 1.16
CA GLU A 107 32.24 14.21 0.73
C GLU A 107 32.40 12.73 1.15
N SER A 108 31.96 12.37 2.36
CA SER A 108 32.12 11.01 2.89
C SER A 108 31.10 10.00 2.32
N THR A 109 30.09 10.45 1.54
CA THR A 109 29.03 9.60 1.00
C THR A 109 28.80 9.74 -0.50
N ARG A 110 29.40 10.76 -1.15
CA ARG A 110 29.18 11.04 -2.58
C ARG A 110 29.54 9.90 -3.54
N HIS A 111 30.32 8.90 -3.06
CA HIS A 111 30.71 7.72 -3.83
C HIS A 111 29.72 6.53 -3.68
N LEU A 112 28.74 6.66 -2.81
CA LEU A 112 27.75 5.62 -2.56
C LEU A 112 26.67 5.64 -3.62
N ALA A 113 26.20 4.47 -4.06
CA ALA A 113 25.19 4.34 -5.09
C ALA A 113 23.78 4.26 -4.50
N LEU A 114 22.95 5.28 -4.74
CA LEU A 114 21.53 5.29 -4.40
C LEU A 114 20.72 5.43 -5.68
N ASP A 115 19.81 4.49 -5.90
CA ASP A 115 18.85 4.54 -6.99
C ASP A 115 17.47 4.94 -6.44
N VAL A 116 16.69 5.67 -7.25
CA VAL A 116 15.36 6.18 -6.84
C VAL A 116 14.31 5.69 -7.82
N ALA A 117 13.18 5.20 -7.31
CA ALA A 117 12.08 4.74 -8.14
C ALA A 117 10.75 5.43 -7.77
N SER A 118 9.96 5.73 -8.80
CA SER A 118 8.52 6.00 -8.67
C SER A 118 7.78 4.93 -9.47
N TRP A 119 7.13 4.03 -8.76
CA TRP A 119 6.38 2.93 -9.36
C TRP A 119 5.11 3.45 -10.02
N MET A 120 4.66 2.74 -11.05
CA MET A 120 3.43 3.07 -11.77
C MET A 120 2.28 2.22 -11.27
N ASP A 121 1.11 2.88 -11.07
CA ASP A 121 -0.17 2.22 -10.80
C ASP A 121 -0.14 1.32 -9.56
N GLU A 122 0.45 1.82 -8.47
CA GLU A 122 0.41 1.14 -7.18
C GLU A 122 -1.02 1.08 -6.68
N GLU A 123 -1.74 2.19 -6.77
CA GLU A 123 -3.11 2.43 -6.30
C GLU A 123 -4.20 1.67 -7.09
N GLY A 124 -3.82 1.01 -8.19
CA GLY A 124 -4.72 0.13 -8.93
C GLY A 124 -5.76 0.84 -9.79
N SER A 125 -5.40 1.95 -10.42
CA SER A 125 -6.26 2.52 -11.46
C SER A 125 -6.59 1.52 -12.57
N PHE A 126 -5.64 0.62 -12.89
CA PHE A 126 -5.77 -0.50 -13.84
C PHE A 126 -5.43 -1.83 -13.17
N SER A 127 -4.22 -1.93 -12.57
CA SER A 127 -3.72 -3.17 -11.97
C SER A 127 -2.72 -2.83 -10.87
N GLY A 128 -3.13 -2.90 -9.62
CA GLY A 128 -2.31 -2.54 -8.47
C GLY A 128 -0.89 -3.11 -8.52
N PHE A 129 0.08 -2.30 -8.10
CA PHE A 129 1.50 -2.65 -8.11
C PHE A 129 2.08 -2.95 -9.50
N LEU A 130 1.50 -2.40 -10.57
CA LEU A 130 1.94 -2.67 -11.95
C LEU A 130 3.44 -2.43 -12.12
N GLY A 131 3.93 -1.30 -11.61
CA GLY A 131 5.32 -0.87 -11.76
C GLY A 131 6.31 -1.77 -11.03
N SER A 132 6.10 -1.99 -9.74
CA SER A 132 6.97 -2.83 -8.92
C SER A 132 6.92 -4.31 -9.35
N ARG A 133 5.75 -4.84 -9.73
CA ARG A 133 5.62 -6.19 -10.30
C ARG A 133 6.40 -6.34 -11.60
N SER A 134 6.29 -5.35 -12.52
CA SER A 134 7.09 -5.32 -13.74
C SER A 134 8.59 -5.30 -13.44
N PHE A 135 9.02 -4.49 -12.46
CA PHE A 135 10.42 -4.36 -12.08
C PHE A 135 11.03 -5.67 -11.55
N VAL A 136 10.31 -6.43 -10.74
CA VAL A 136 10.79 -7.72 -10.22
C VAL A 136 10.69 -8.86 -11.23
N GLY A 137 10.23 -8.59 -12.45
CA GLY A 137 10.12 -9.57 -13.53
C GLY A 137 8.85 -10.43 -13.49
N ALA A 138 7.86 -10.05 -12.69
CA ALA A 138 6.55 -10.70 -12.77
C ALA A 138 5.88 -10.39 -14.11
N SER A 139 5.17 -11.38 -14.67
CA SER A 139 4.39 -11.13 -15.89
C SER A 139 3.28 -10.14 -15.61
N VAL A 140 3.20 -9.11 -16.46
CA VAL A 140 2.11 -8.13 -16.47
C VAL A 140 1.24 -8.26 -17.75
N ASP A 141 1.43 -9.32 -18.52
CA ASP A 141 0.80 -9.50 -19.84
C ASP A 141 -0.72 -9.64 -19.71
N ASP A 142 -1.19 -10.38 -18.70
CA ASP A 142 -2.63 -10.49 -18.43
C ASP A 142 -3.26 -9.12 -18.12
N ALA A 143 -2.59 -8.32 -17.30
CA ALA A 143 -3.05 -6.96 -17.01
C ALA A 143 -3.05 -6.09 -18.27
N LEU A 144 -2.02 -6.18 -19.13
CA LEU A 144 -1.96 -5.45 -20.40
C LEU A 144 -3.12 -5.81 -21.32
N ASP A 145 -3.56 -7.06 -21.32
CA ASP A 145 -4.58 -7.57 -22.21
C ASP A 145 -6.01 -7.35 -21.70
N HIS A 146 -6.22 -7.28 -20.39
CA HIS A 146 -7.55 -7.33 -19.78
C HIS A 146 -7.85 -6.19 -18.82
N ALA A 147 -6.83 -5.61 -18.14
CA ALA A 147 -7.08 -4.58 -17.14
C ALA A 147 -7.62 -3.30 -17.77
N ARG A 148 -8.66 -2.76 -17.14
CA ARG A 148 -9.31 -1.51 -17.55
C ARG A 148 -9.47 -0.59 -16.36
N ASN A 149 -9.29 0.70 -16.60
CA ASN A 149 -9.65 1.69 -15.60
C ASN A 149 -11.19 1.82 -15.49
N ARG A 150 -11.63 2.63 -14.54
CA ARG A 150 -13.08 2.87 -14.30
C ARG A 150 -13.83 3.45 -15.50
N ASP A 151 -13.14 4.09 -16.44
CA ASP A 151 -13.73 4.66 -17.66
C ASP A 151 -13.74 3.66 -18.83
N GLY A 152 -13.25 2.42 -18.59
CA GLY A 152 -13.20 1.33 -19.56
C GLY A 152 -11.99 1.36 -20.49
N LEU A 153 -11.04 2.30 -20.33
CA LEU A 153 -9.80 2.34 -21.10
C LEU A 153 -8.92 1.13 -20.75
N LEU A 154 -8.45 0.41 -21.77
CA LEU A 154 -7.55 -0.73 -21.59
C LEU A 154 -6.13 -0.25 -21.21
N LEU A 155 -5.43 -0.95 -20.32
CA LEU A 155 -4.07 -0.61 -19.89
C LEU A 155 -3.10 -0.48 -21.06
N ARG A 156 -3.12 -1.41 -22.00
CA ARG A 156 -2.29 -1.33 -23.24
C ARG A 156 -2.50 -0.04 -24.01
N ASP A 157 -3.76 0.41 -24.12
CA ASP A 157 -4.08 1.65 -24.83
C ASP A 157 -3.62 2.88 -24.05
N ALA A 158 -3.72 2.86 -22.72
CA ALA A 158 -3.19 3.92 -21.87
C ALA A 158 -1.67 4.06 -22.00
N ILE A 159 -0.93 2.96 -21.98
CA ILE A 159 0.52 2.92 -22.25
C ILE A 159 0.87 3.48 -23.64
N ALA A 160 0.09 3.11 -24.67
CA ALA A 160 0.29 3.61 -26.02
C ALA A 160 0.02 5.12 -26.13
N GLN A 161 -1.07 5.62 -25.51
CA GLN A 161 -1.41 7.04 -25.44
C GLN A 161 -0.35 7.86 -24.69
N ALA A 162 0.27 7.29 -23.66
CA ALA A 162 1.39 7.89 -22.93
C ALA A 162 2.71 7.87 -23.72
N GLY A 163 2.75 7.28 -24.93
CA GLY A 163 3.96 7.19 -25.76
C GLY A 163 5.03 6.25 -25.22
N LEU A 164 4.63 5.26 -24.41
CA LEU A 164 5.54 4.31 -23.75
C LEU A 164 5.59 2.95 -24.44
N ALA A 165 4.68 2.67 -25.37
CA ALA A 165 4.63 1.40 -26.09
C ALA A 165 5.95 1.05 -26.77
N GLY A 166 6.44 -0.17 -26.51
CA GLY A 166 7.71 -0.66 -27.07
C GLY A 166 8.98 -0.13 -26.37
N ARG A 167 8.88 0.72 -25.36
CA ARG A 167 10.04 1.10 -24.56
C ARG A 167 10.51 -0.09 -23.69
N PRO A 168 11.82 -0.22 -23.46
CA PRO A 168 12.35 -1.20 -22.50
C PRO A 168 11.76 -0.97 -21.10
N ARG A 169 11.55 -2.05 -20.37
CA ARG A 169 11.19 -2.01 -18.94
C ARG A 169 12.45 -2.13 -18.11
N VAL A 170 12.58 -1.30 -17.07
CA VAL A 170 13.66 -1.45 -16.10
C VAL A 170 13.39 -2.69 -15.25
N GLN A 171 14.42 -3.50 -15.07
CA GLN A 171 14.33 -4.77 -14.36
C GLN A 171 15.27 -4.78 -13.15
N LEU A 172 14.89 -5.56 -12.13
CA LEU A 172 15.71 -5.82 -10.96
C LEU A 172 17.03 -6.49 -11.35
N ASP A 173 18.13 -5.80 -11.11
CA ASP A 173 19.47 -6.37 -11.19
C ASP A 173 19.96 -6.70 -9.77
N LYS A 174 19.94 -7.98 -9.39
CA LYS A 174 20.37 -8.45 -8.06
C LYS A 174 21.87 -8.26 -7.78
N THR A 175 22.68 -8.00 -8.80
CA THR A 175 24.10 -7.66 -8.63
C THR A 175 24.28 -6.21 -8.18
N ARG A 176 23.35 -5.33 -8.55
CA ARG A 176 23.31 -3.92 -8.22
C ARG A 176 22.37 -3.61 -7.04
N HIS A 177 21.10 -3.95 -7.14
CA HIS A 177 20.08 -3.64 -6.13
C HIS A 177 20.20 -4.61 -4.95
N ARG A 178 20.73 -4.16 -3.84
CA ARG A 178 21.04 -5.01 -2.68
C ARG A 178 20.06 -4.86 -1.53
N ALA A 179 19.30 -3.77 -1.50
CA ALA A 179 18.23 -3.52 -0.56
C ALA A 179 17.23 -2.51 -1.13
N TYR A 180 16.02 -2.50 -0.56
CA TYR A 180 14.96 -1.55 -0.85
C TYR A 180 14.51 -0.86 0.44
N LEU A 181 14.33 0.44 0.39
CA LEU A 181 13.74 1.25 1.47
C LEU A 181 12.54 2.01 0.91
N GLU A 182 11.39 1.87 1.55
CA GLU A 182 10.18 2.63 1.25
C GLU A 182 9.75 3.49 2.44
N PRO A 183 10.11 4.79 2.46
CA PRO A 183 9.50 5.74 3.37
C PRO A 183 8.07 6.04 2.94
N HIS A 184 7.15 6.15 3.91
CA HIS A 184 5.74 6.41 3.63
C HIS A 184 5.08 7.19 4.78
N ILE A 185 3.87 7.68 4.60
CA ILE A 185 3.00 8.09 5.70
C ILE A 185 2.37 6.83 6.32
N GLU A 186 1.97 6.91 7.60
CA GLU A 186 1.37 5.76 8.29
C GLU A 186 0.02 5.35 7.70
N GLN A 187 -0.74 6.27 7.14
CA GLN A 187 -2.13 6.10 6.68
C GLN A 187 -3.06 5.67 7.82
N GLY A 188 -2.66 5.93 9.05
CA GLY A 188 -3.35 5.56 10.29
C GLY A 188 -3.00 6.50 11.44
N GLY A 189 -3.64 6.33 12.58
CA GLY A 189 -3.51 7.25 13.72
C GLY A 189 -2.68 6.72 14.89
N ARG A 190 -1.93 5.63 14.74
CA ARG A 190 -1.20 5.00 15.85
C ARG A 190 -0.02 5.85 16.33
N LEU A 191 0.81 6.34 15.40
CA LEU A 191 1.95 7.18 15.75
C LEU A 191 1.50 8.46 16.45
N GLU A 192 0.47 9.13 15.92
CA GLU A 192 -0.10 10.32 16.55
C GLU A 192 -0.65 10.00 17.94
N ALA A 193 -1.45 8.94 18.08
CA ALA A 193 -2.01 8.52 19.37
C ALA A 193 -0.94 8.16 20.42
N HIS A 194 0.21 7.62 19.99
CA HIS A 194 1.33 7.27 20.86
C HIS A 194 2.35 8.40 21.04
N GLY A 195 2.16 9.56 20.39
CA GLY A 195 3.11 10.68 20.41
C GLY A 195 4.46 10.32 19.77
N LYS A 196 4.43 9.48 18.75
CA LYS A 196 5.62 9.05 17.99
C LYS A 196 5.71 9.79 16.67
N SER A 197 6.93 10.00 16.19
CA SER A 197 7.23 10.66 14.91
C SER A 197 7.74 9.70 13.85
N ILE A 198 8.19 8.50 14.23
CA ILE A 198 8.76 7.49 13.32
C ILE A 198 8.19 6.11 13.65
N GLY A 199 7.68 5.43 12.62
CA GLY A 199 7.34 4.02 12.66
C GLY A 199 8.38 3.19 11.88
N VAL A 200 8.96 2.18 12.51
CA VAL A 200 9.79 1.18 11.83
C VAL A 200 8.90 -0.01 11.51
N VAL A 201 8.64 -0.24 10.23
CA VAL A 201 7.69 -1.27 9.81
C VAL A 201 8.30 -2.66 9.95
N THR A 202 7.62 -3.52 10.69
CA THR A 202 8.05 -4.91 10.92
C THR A 202 7.51 -5.87 9.88
N THR A 203 6.24 -5.69 9.49
CA THR A 203 5.50 -6.59 8.61
C THR A 203 4.41 -5.78 7.89
N ILE A 204 4.22 -6.01 6.60
CA ILE A 204 3.00 -5.61 5.90
C ILE A 204 1.97 -6.71 6.15
N VAL A 205 0.77 -6.34 6.60
CA VAL A 205 -0.27 -7.30 6.95
C VAL A 205 -0.73 -8.13 5.75
N GLY A 206 -1.14 -9.36 6.00
CA GLY A 206 -1.86 -10.16 5.00
C GLY A 206 -3.34 -9.80 4.99
N ILE A 207 -3.98 -10.01 3.84
CA ILE A 207 -5.38 -9.69 3.59
C ILE A 207 -6.14 -10.96 3.22
N ARG A 208 -7.34 -11.07 3.74
CA ARG A 208 -8.32 -12.09 3.33
C ARG A 208 -9.62 -11.40 2.96
N GLU A 209 -10.03 -11.58 1.72
CA GLU A 209 -11.30 -11.11 1.20
C GLU A 209 -12.19 -12.30 0.93
N LEU A 210 -13.40 -12.30 1.48
CA LEU A 210 -14.33 -13.40 1.39
C LEU A 210 -15.72 -12.87 1.07
N ARG A 211 -16.44 -13.62 0.24
CA ARG A 211 -17.84 -13.38 -0.02
C ARG A 211 -18.66 -14.60 0.41
N LEU A 212 -19.75 -14.36 1.11
CA LEU A 212 -20.66 -15.40 1.57
C LEU A 212 -22.06 -15.11 1.06
N ARG A 213 -22.75 -16.16 0.61
CA ARG A 213 -24.16 -16.10 0.21
C ARG A 213 -25.01 -16.88 1.20
N PHE A 214 -26.11 -16.25 1.62
CA PHE A 214 -27.14 -16.83 2.46
C PHE A 214 -28.35 -17.12 1.56
N THR A 215 -28.78 -18.38 1.49
CA THR A 215 -29.91 -18.82 0.67
C THR A 215 -31.08 -19.23 1.57
N GLY A 216 -32.11 -18.42 1.56
CA GLY A 216 -33.36 -18.62 2.26
C GLY A 216 -34.53 -18.89 1.31
N GLN A 217 -35.68 -18.27 1.58
CA GLN A 217 -36.89 -18.39 0.73
C GLN A 217 -37.69 -17.11 0.76
N ARG A 218 -37.90 -16.50 -0.40
CA ARG A 218 -38.82 -15.36 -0.53
C ARG A 218 -40.24 -15.77 -0.12
N ASN A 219 -40.89 -14.88 0.63
CA ASN A 219 -42.28 -15.05 0.99
C ASN A 219 -42.92 -13.71 1.42
N HIS A 220 -44.19 -13.65 1.61
CA HIS A 220 -44.91 -12.46 2.06
C HIS A 220 -44.54 -12.12 3.51
N ALA A 221 -44.07 -10.90 3.78
CA ALA A 221 -43.53 -10.52 5.10
C ALA A 221 -44.59 -10.57 6.22
N GLY A 222 -45.84 -10.21 5.93
CA GLY A 222 -46.94 -10.17 6.93
C GLY A 222 -47.62 -11.50 7.18
N THR A 223 -47.71 -12.38 6.15
CA THR A 223 -48.47 -13.63 6.26
C THR A 223 -47.63 -14.87 6.51
N THR A 224 -46.28 -14.75 6.50
CA THR A 224 -45.41 -15.88 6.77
C THR A 224 -45.04 -15.92 8.25
N PRO A 225 -45.54 -16.88 9.03
CA PRO A 225 -45.23 -17.02 10.44
C PRO A 225 -43.71 -17.20 10.70
N MET A 226 -43.21 -16.65 11.79
CA MET A 226 -41.76 -16.74 12.14
C MET A 226 -41.26 -18.19 12.20
N SER A 227 -42.10 -19.14 12.63
CA SER A 227 -41.73 -20.57 12.76
C SER A 227 -41.35 -21.26 11.48
N ILE A 228 -41.84 -20.78 10.32
CA ILE A 228 -41.60 -21.39 9.00
C ILE A 228 -40.68 -20.51 8.12
N ARG A 229 -40.35 -19.30 8.51
CA ARG A 229 -39.50 -18.41 7.73
C ARG A 229 -38.12 -19.02 7.43
N ARG A 230 -37.65 -18.73 6.23
CA ARG A 230 -36.25 -18.92 5.82
C ARG A 230 -35.71 -17.56 5.38
N ASP A 231 -35.52 -16.68 6.34
CA ASP A 231 -35.17 -15.28 6.14
C ASP A 231 -33.63 -15.15 6.03
N ALA A 232 -33.14 -14.92 4.81
CA ALA A 232 -31.71 -14.80 4.54
C ALA A 232 -31.09 -13.57 5.23
N GLY A 233 -31.85 -12.47 5.34
CA GLY A 233 -31.37 -11.26 6.01
C GLY A 233 -31.22 -11.44 7.53
N ALA A 234 -32.22 -12.02 8.18
CA ALA A 234 -32.14 -12.32 9.62
C ALA A 234 -31.02 -13.31 9.93
N ALA A 235 -30.83 -14.32 9.08
CA ALA A 235 -29.73 -15.28 9.17
C ALA A 235 -28.35 -14.63 9.05
N LEU A 236 -28.19 -13.73 8.08
CA LEU A 236 -26.93 -12.98 7.87
C LEU A 236 -26.59 -12.14 9.11
N VAL A 237 -27.54 -11.38 9.66
CA VAL A 237 -27.31 -10.57 10.88
C VAL A 237 -26.88 -11.44 12.06
N ALA A 238 -27.55 -12.58 12.28
CA ALA A 238 -27.19 -13.53 13.34
C ALA A 238 -25.81 -14.14 13.12
N PHE A 239 -25.44 -14.42 11.86
CA PHE A 239 -24.12 -14.93 11.49
C PHE A 239 -23.01 -13.93 11.78
N ILE A 240 -23.19 -12.65 11.41
CA ILE A 240 -22.20 -11.58 11.67
C ILE A 240 -21.94 -11.48 13.18
N GLY A 241 -22.94 -11.52 14.04
CA GLY A 241 -22.75 -11.46 15.49
C GLY A 241 -21.89 -12.62 16.03
N ARG A 242 -22.13 -13.85 15.55
CA ARG A 242 -21.33 -15.03 15.92
C ARG A 242 -19.90 -14.96 15.34
N MET A 243 -19.74 -14.43 14.16
CA MET A 243 -18.45 -14.20 13.51
C MET A 243 -17.62 -13.18 14.30
N ASP A 244 -18.21 -12.04 14.65
CA ASP A 244 -17.54 -10.98 15.43
C ASP A 244 -17.06 -11.52 16.78
N GLU A 245 -17.90 -12.30 17.49
CA GLU A 245 -17.51 -12.96 18.73
C GLU A 245 -16.32 -13.92 18.54
N ALA A 246 -16.35 -14.75 17.51
CA ALA A 246 -15.28 -15.70 17.22
C ALA A 246 -13.96 -14.98 16.84
N PHE A 247 -14.05 -13.90 16.07
CA PHE A 247 -12.88 -13.12 15.67
C PHE A 247 -12.24 -12.40 16.84
N ARG A 248 -13.04 -11.80 17.74
CA ARG A 248 -12.54 -11.16 18.98
C ARG A 248 -11.74 -12.11 19.88
N GLN A 249 -12.04 -13.41 19.86
CA GLN A 249 -11.29 -14.41 20.63
C GLN A 249 -9.91 -14.75 19.99
N LEU A 250 -9.73 -14.48 18.71
CA LEU A 250 -8.51 -14.78 17.98
C LEU A 250 -7.63 -13.54 17.74
N ALA A 251 -8.25 -12.37 17.77
CA ALA A 251 -7.62 -11.08 17.46
C ALA A 251 -6.61 -10.65 18.52
N ASP A 252 -5.59 -9.90 18.08
CA ASP A 252 -4.77 -9.05 18.95
C ASP A 252 -5.03 -7.56 18.66
N ALA A 253 -4.15 -6.68 19.15
CA ALA A 253 -4.32 -5.24 19.03
C ALA A 253 -4.23 -4.72 17.57
N ASP A 254 -3.56 -5.48 16.69
CA ASP A 254 -3.31 -5.08 15.29
C ASP A 254 -4.25 -5.79 14.30
N THR A 255 -5.08 -6.72 14.78
CA THR A 255 -6.06 -7.43 13.96
C THR A 255 -7.25 -6.55 13.61
N VAL A 256 -7.60 -6.42 12.33
CA VAL A 256 -8.78 -5.67 11.91
C VAL A 256 -9.67 -6.51 10.98
N TRP A 257 -11.00 -6.26 11.01
CA TRP A 257 -11.94 -6.82 10.05
C TRP A 257 -13.07 -5.86 9.74
N THR A 258 -13.60 -5.97 8.53
CA THR A 258 -14.64 -5.08 8.01
C THR A 258 -15.69 -5.88 7.26
N VAL A 259 -16.97 -5.67 7.61
CA VAL A 259 -18.09 -6.02 6.76
C VAL A 259 -18.29 -4.87 5.78
N GLY A 260 -17.74 -5.02 4.57
CA GLY A 260 -17.69 -3.93 3.58
C GLY A 260 -18.97 -3.74 2.78
N ARG A 261 -19.77 -4.84 2.64
CA ARG A 261 -21.02 -4.79 1.88
C ARG A 261 -22.00 -5.85 2.33
N ILE A 262 -23.27 -5.47 2.35
CA ILE A 262 -24.41 -6.36 2.56
C ILE A 262 -25.46 -6.07 1.48
N ASP A 263 -25.84 -7.07 0.72
CA ASP A 263 -26.92 -7.00 -0.27
C ASP A 263 -28.05 -7.93 0.13
N LEU A 264 -29.29 -7.42 0.12
CA LEU A 264 -30.50 -8.19 0.39
C LEU A 264 -31.37 -8.27 -0.86
N ASP A 265 -31.79 -9.46 -1.25
CA ASP A 265 -32.64 -9.66 -2.39
C ASP A 265 -34.06 -10.15 -1.94
N PRO A 266 -35.10 -9.41 -2.28
CA PRO A 266 -35.21 -8.24 -3.15
C PRO A 266 -35.11 -6.89 -2.45
N GLY A 267 -34.77 -6.80 -1.16
CA GLY A 267 -34.62 -5.53 -0.44
C GLY A 267 -35.93 -4.75 -0.27
N SER A 268 -37.06 -5.45 0.00
CA SER A 268 -38.38 -4.88 0.13
C SER A 268 -38.98 -5.11 1.51
N PHE A 269 -39.66 -4.12 2.07
CA PHE A 269 -40.35 -4.23 3.37
C PHE A 269 -41.44 -5.33 3.38
N SER A 270 -42.05 -5.62 2.23
CA SER A 270 -43.17 -6.54 2.12
C SER A 270 -42.78 -7.97 1.80
N ILE A 271 -41.49 -8.26 1.63
CA ILE A 271 -40.97 -9.55 1.19
C ILE A 271 -39.87 -10.03 2.11
N VAL A 272 -39.98 -11.25 2.60
CA VAL A 272 -38.90 -11.95 3.32
C VAL A 272 -37.72 -12.14 2.36
N PRO A 273 -36.50 -11.71 2.67
CA PRO A 273 -35.35 -11.89 1.78
C PRO A 273 -35.08 -13.35 1.45
N GLY A 274 -35.01 -13.65 0.15
CA GLY A 274 -34.70 -15.00 -0.36
C GLY A 274 -33.22 -15.30 -0.42
N SER A 275 -32.39 -14.25 -0.62
CA SER A 275 -30.95 -14.34 -0.52
C SER A 275 -30.38 -13.09 0.10
N ALA A 276 -29.18 -13.23 0.68
CA ALA A 276 -28.35 -12.14 1.18
C ALA A 276 -26.88 -12.43 0.91
N ASP A 277 -26.14 -11.42 0.46
CA ASP A 277 -24.70 -11.53 0.21
C ASP A 277 -23.94 -10.66 1.20
N LEU A 278 -22.78 -11.17 1.67
CA LEU A 278 -21.88 -10.53 2.61
C LEU A 278 -20.49 -10.44 1.96
N SER A 279 -19.88 -9.24 1.93
CA SER A 279 -18.46 -9.06 1.64
C SER A 279 -17.72 -8.77 2.94
N LEU A 280 -16.71 -9.58 3.26
CA LEU A 280 -15.92 -9.54 4.47
C LEU A 280 -14.44 -9.43 4.10
N GLN A 281 -13.73 -8.51 4.75
CA GLN A 281 -12.28 -8.45 4.72
C GLN A 281 -11.73 -8.52 6.14
N PHE A 282 -10.58 -9.20 6.33
CA PHE A 282 -9.81 -9.13 7.58
C PHE A 282 -8.32 -9.14 7.29
N ARG A 283 -7.57 -8.46 8.16
CA ARG A 283 -6.13 -8.23 8.00
C ARG A 283 -5.39 -8.54 9.30
N ASP A 284 -4.19 -9.07 9.17
CA ASP A 284 -3.31 -9.37 10.31
C ASP A 284 -1.86 -9.54 9.86
N ALA A 285 -0.91 -9.21 10.73
CA ALA A 285 0.52 -9.46 10.51
C ALA A 285 0.91 -10.95 10.71
N SER A 286 0.05 -11.75 11.34
CA SER A 286 0.29 -13.17 11.61
C SER A 286 -0.46 -14.06 10.62
N LEU A 287 0.27 -14.76 9.76
CA LEU A 287 -0.29 -15.76 8.86
C LEU A 287 -1.05 -16.85 9.62
N ALA A 288 -0.53 -17.26 10.78
CA ALA A 288 -1.19 -18.27 11.63
C ALA A 288 -2.56 -17.77 12.12
N ARG A 289 -2.68 -16.48 12.49
CA ARG A 289 -3.95 -15.88 12.93
C ARG A 289 -4.93 -15.75 11.78
N LEU A 290 -4.49 -15.32 10.59
CA LEU A 290 -5.33 -15.30 9.39
C LEU A 290 -5.90 -16.69 9.06
N HIS A 291 -5.08 -17.74 9.18
CA HIS A 291 -5.54 -19.11 9.00
C HIS A 291 -6.53 -19.54 10.09
N ALA A 292 -6.29 -19.18 11.36
CA ALA A 292 -7.20 -19.48 12.45
C ALA A 292 -8.56 -18.79 12.29
N MET A 293 -8.58 -17.51 11.89
CA MET A 293 -9.80 -16.75 11.61
C MET A 293 -10.59 -17.37 10.43
N LYS A 294 -9.90 -17.72 9.33
CA LYS A 294 -10.53 -18.41 8.20
C LYS A 294 -11.10 -19.78 8.60
N ALA A 295 -10.39 -20.54 9.42
CA ALA A 295 -10.87 -21.83 9.93
C ALA A 295 -12.08 -21.69 10.86
N ALA A 296 -12.09 -20.67 11.74
CA ALA A 296 -13.23 -20.35 12.59
C ALA A 296 -14.46 -19.98 11.76
N LEU A 297 -14.29 -19.17 10.72
CA LEU A 297 -15.36 -18.81 9.79
C LEU A 297 -15.92 -20.06 9.08
N ALA A 298 -15.05 -20.94 8.58
CA ALA A 298 -15.45 -22.18 7.93
C ALA A 298 -16.19 -23.12 8.90
N SER A 299 -15.78 -23.17 10.19
CA SER A 299 -16.51 -23.92 11.21
C SER A 299 -17.88 -23.31 11.48
N LEU A 300 -17.96 -21.99 11.58
CA LEU A 300 -19.22 -21.28 11.79
C LEU A 300 -20.21 -21.53 10.63
N VAL A 301 -19.74 -21.56 9.38
CA VAL A 301 -20.57 -21.90 8.21
C VAL A 301 -21.10 -23.33 8.32
N ARG A 302 -20.28 -24.30 8.69
CA ARG A 302 -20.73 -25.69 8.89
C ARG A 302 -21.79 -25.81 9.99
N ASP A 303 -21.53 -25.19 11.15
CA ASP A 303 -22.42 -25.24 12.30
C ASP A 303 -23.76 -24.55 12.01
N PHE A 304 -23.71 -23.42 11.27
CA PHE A 304 -24.89 -22.70 10.85
C PHE A 304 -25.73 -23.55 9.91
N ASN A 305 -25.11 -24.15 8.91
CA ASN A 305 -25.77 -25.03 7.92
C ASN A 305 -26.38 -26.29 8.55
N ALA A 306 -25.85 -26.76 9.69
CA ALA A 306 -26.39 -27.90 10.41
C ALA A 306 -27.62 -27.56 11.26
N LYS A 307 -27.71 -26.32 11.75
CA LYS A 307 -28.73 -25.92 12.74
C LYS A 307 -29.84 -25.03 12.15
N GLU A 308 -29.51 -24.25 11.11
CA GLU A 308 -30.40 -23.23 10.59
C GLU A 308 -31.09 -23.66 9.30
N LYS A 309 -32.25 -23.04 9.01
CA LYS A 309 -33.03 -23.31 7.78
C LYS A 309 -32.50 -22.61 6.54
N VAL A 310 -31.67 -21.56 6.74
CA VAL A 310 -30.97 -20.83 5.68
C VAL A 310 -29.62 -21.48 5.45
N LYS A 311 -29.21 -21.64 4.21
CA LYS A 311 -27.89 -22.17 3.86
C LYS A 311 -26.90 -21.06 3.60
N VAL A 312 -25.65 -21.27 4.03
CA VAL A 312 -24.53 -20.34 3.83
C VAL A 312 -23.45 -21.04 3.03
N GLU A 313 -22.94 -20.37 2.03
CA GLU A 313 -21.84 -20.86 1.19
C GLU A 313 -20.82 -19.75 0.92
N PHE A 314 -19.56 -20.14 0.75
CA PHE A 314 -18.53 -19.23 0.23
C PHE A 314 -18.71 -19.07 -1.27
N LEU A 315 -18.63 -17.85 -1.75
CA LEU A 315 -18.49 -17.53 -3.17
C LEU A 315 -17.02 -17.46 -3.55
N ASP A 316 -16.72 -17.46 -4.84
CA ASP A 316 -15.36 -17.24 -5.32
C ASP A 316 -14.82 -15.89 -4.82
N THR A 317 -13.56 -15.87 -4.46
CA THR A 317 -12.88 -14.73 -3.87
C THR A 317 -11.52 -14.52 -4.53
N GLU A 318 -10.99 -13.32 -4.40
CA GLU A 318 -9.62 -13.01 -4.82
C GLU A 318 -8.61 -13.91 -4.10
N PRO A 319 -7.44 -14.18 -4.74
CA PRO A 319 -6.35 -14.89 -4.09
C PRO A 319 -5.97 -14.22 -2.77
N PRO A 320 -5.65 -15.01 -1.73
CA PRO A 320 -5.23 -14.45 -0.45
C PRO A 320 -3.87 -13.76 -0.55
N GLU A 321 -3.71 -12.63 0.10
CA GLU A 321 -2.43 -11.96 0.29
C GLU A 321 -1.83 -12.38 1.63
N ASP A 322 -0.64 -12.97 1.63
CA ASP A 322 0.04 -13.36 2.87
C ASP A 322 0.86 -12.19 3.43
N PRO A 323 1.06 -12.14 4.76
CA PRO A 323 1.89 -11.11 5.38
C PRO A 323 3.32 -11.17 4.88
N VAL A 324 3.93 -10.00 4.68
CA VAL A 324 5.32 -9.88 4.23
C VAL A 324 6.16 -9.23 5.33
N THR A 325 7.08 -10.01 5.90
CA THR A 325 7.98 -9.52 6.95
C THR A 325 9.14 -8.74 6.32
N MET A 326 9.46 -7.57 6.88
CA MET A 326 10.59 -6.76 6.49
C MET A 326 11.91 -7.36 6.98
N ASP A 327 13.02 -7.04 6.29
CA ASP A 327 14.36 -7.54 6.66
C ASP A 327 14.79 -7.03 8.04
N ALA A 328 15.14 -7.94 8.94
CA ALA A 328 15.46 -7.63 10.33
C ALA A 328 16.72 -6.77 10.49
N ALA A 329 17.72 -6.93 9.63
CA ALA A 329 18.96 -6.15 9.70
C ALA A 329 18.69 -4.71 9.26
N LEU A 330 17.89 -4.51 8.22
CA LEU A 330 17.51 -3.18 7.76
C LEU A 330 16.57 -2.48 8.77
N GLN A 331 15.65 -3.22 9.40
CA GLN A 331 14.82 -2.70 10.50
C GLN A 331 15.70 -2.19 11.66
N ALA A 332 16.73 -2.96 12.06
CA ALA A 332 17.64 -2.56 13.14
C ALA A 332 18.37 -1.26 12.77
N GLN A 333 18.85 -1.11 11.54
CA GLN A 333 19.52 0.11 11.08
C GLN A 333 18.58 1.33 11.05
N LEU A 334 17.32 1.14 10.65
CA LEU A 334 16.29 2.18 10.74
C LEU A 334 16.01 2.56 12.19
N ALA A 335 15.88 1.58 13.09
CA ALA A 335 15.65 1.81 14.53
C ALA A 335 16.81 2.57 15.16
N GLU A 336 18.08 2.22 14.84
CA GLU A 336 19.25 2.94 15.29
C GLU A 336 19.27 4.40 14.80
N ALA A 337 18.91 4.64 13.53
CA ALA A 337 18.81 5.98 12.98
C ALA A 337 17.70 6.79 13.66
N ALA A 338 16.53 6.16 13.90
CA ALA A 338 15.39 6.77 14.58
C ALA A 338 15.72 7.11 16.02
N GLU A 339 16.34 6.18 16.78
CA GLU A 339 16.74 6.45 18.17
C GLU A 339 17.75 7.59 18.27
N ALA A 340 18.66 7.70 17.31
CA ALA A 340 19.69 8.74 17.32
C ALA A 340 19.14 10.16 17.00
N LEU A 341 18.05 10.28 16.21
CA LEU A 341 17.50 11.56 15.77
C LEU A 341 16.16 11.91 16.45
N ALA A 342 15.45 10.91 16.91
CA ALA A 342 14.16 11.02 17.58
C ALA A 342 14.09 10.12 18.81
N PRO A 343 14.99 10.27 19.82
CA PRO A 343 15.08 9.36 20.95
C PRO A 343 13.76 9.24 21.69
N GLY A 344 13.28 8.00 21.84
CA GLY A 344 12.00 7.69 22.48
C GLY A 344 10.75 8.10 21.68
N ARG A 345 10.89 8.72 20.49
CA ARG A 345 9.77 9.11 19.61
C ARG A 345 9.60 8.21 18.38
N TRP A 346 10.01 6.98 18.49
CA TRP A 346 9.79 5.97 17.44
C TRP A 346 9.23 4.68 18.05
N GLU A 347 8.64 3.84 17.21
CA GLU A 347 8.22 2.48 17.59
C GLU A 347 8.29 1.52 16.40
N ALA A 348 8.41 0.21 16.70
CA ALA A 348 8.24 -0.84 15.72
C ALA A 348 6.76 -1.19 15.60
N MET A 349 6.24 -1.30 14.35
CA MET A 349 4.82 -1.50 14.11
C MET A 349 4.56 -2.24 12.79
N PRO A 350 3.44 -2.96 12.64
CA PRO A 350 3.04 -3.45 11.31
C PRO A 350 2.49 -2.33 10.44
N SER A 351 2.53 -2.51 9.11
CA SER A 351 1.70 -1.74 8.17
C SER A 351 0.33 -2.41 8.01
N GLY A 352 -0.73 -1.66 8.23
CA GLY A 352 -2.11 -2.09 7.94
C GLY A 352 -2.49 -1.95 6.46
N ALA A 353 -1.70 -1.24 5.66
CA ALA A 353 -1.87 -1.03 4.23
C ALA A 353 -0.85 -1.86 3.43
N SER A 354 -1.19 -2.13 2.17
CA SER A 354 -0.29 -2.74 1.19
C SER A 354 0.62 -1.68 0.58
N HIS A 355 1.86 -2.05 0.19
CA HIS A 355 2.87 -1.14 -0.37
C HIS A 355 3.74 -1.87 -1.40
N ASP A 356 4.46 -1.14 -2.24
CA ASP A 356 5.41 -1.73 -3.21
C ASP A 356 6.47 -2.62 -2.54
N ALA A 357 6.83 -2.32 -1.29
CA ALA A 357 7.75 -3.14 -0.50
C ALA A 357 7.31 -4.60 -0.37
N GLN A 358 5.99 -4.89 -0.35
CA GLN A 358 5.52 -6.28 -0.32
C GLN A 358 5.83 -7.05 -1.60
N VAL A 359 5.88 -6.34 -2.73
CA VAL A 359 6.24 -6.92 -4.04
C VAL A 359 7.75 -7.13 -4.15
N LEU A 360 8.55 -6.21 -3.59
CA LEU A 360 10.01 -6.27 -3.67
C LEU A 360 10.62 -7.21 -2.64
N ALA A 361 10.10 -7.30 -1.42
CA ALA A 361 10.67 -8.05 -0.30
C ALA A 361 10.95 -9.54 -0.60
N PRO A 362 10.14 -10.27 -1.40
CA PRO A 362 10.48 -11.64 -1.81
C PRO A 362 11.72 -11.74 -2.71
N HIS A 363 12.20 -10.65 -3.28
CA HIS A 363 13.26 -10.62 -4.29
C HIS A 363 14.58 -10.02 -3.78
N LEU A 364 14.52 -9.10 -2.80
CA LEU A 364 15.68 -8.47 -2.16
C LEU A 364 15.31 -8.03 -0.73
N PRO A 365 16.30 -7.87 0.19
CA PRO A 365 16.04 -7.30 1.51
C PRO A 365 15.30 -5.97 1.41
N ALA A 366 14.16 -5.83 2.08
CA ALA A 366 13.33 -4.63 2.05
C ALA A 366 12.98 -4.16 3.46
N CYS A 367 12.83 -2.87 3.62
CA CYS A 367 12.33 -2.23 4.84
C CYS A 367 11.47 -1.02 4.51
N MET A 368 10.66 -0.62 5.49
CA MET A 368 9.81 0.56 5.40
C MET A 368 9.88 1.38 6.68
N MET A 369 9.61 2.66 6.55
CA MET A 369 9.41 3.54 7.69
C MET A 369 8.22 4.46 7.47
N PHE A 370 7.56 4.81 8.57
CA PHE A 370 6.44 5.73 8.57
C PHE A 370 6.74 7.05 9.26
N VAL A 371 6.08 8.11 8.77
CA VAL A 371 5.84 9.34 9.50
C VAL A 371 4.34 9.44 9.82
N PRO A 372 3.92 10.20 10.87
CA PRO A 372 2.51 10.25 11.29
C PRO A 372 1.61 10.84 10.21
N SER A 373 0.37 10.35 10.15
CA SER A 373 -0.75 10.99 9.43
C SER A 373 -1.60 11.77 10.43
N ILE A 374 -1.84 13.06 10.18
CA ILE A 374 -2.67 13.92 11.06
C ILE A 374 -4.10 13.38 11.08
N GLY A 375 -4.60 13.11 12.29
CA GLY A 375 -5.92 12.51 12.49
C GLY A 375 -6.05 11.09 11.95
N GLY A 376 -4.95 10.45 11.53
CA GLY A 376 -4.95 9.13 10.91
C GLY A 376 -5.63 9.07 9.54
N VAL A 377 -5.78 10.21 8.87
CA VAL A 377 -6.49 10.30 7.58
C VAL A 377 -5.57 9.94 6.44
N SER A 378 -6.07 9.10 5.52
CA SER A 378 -5.48 8.81 4.21
C SER A 378 -6.58 8.50 3.19
N HIS A 379 -6.25 8.49 1.88
CA HIS A 379 -7.19 8.35 0.76
C HIS A 379 -8.31 9.41 0.79
N ASP A 380 -7.99 10.58 1.30
CA ASP A 380 -8.88 11.74 1.37
C ASP A 380 -8.11 13.02 1.08
N PHE A 381 -8.77 14.04 0.57
CA PHE A 381 -8.16 15.32 0.23
C PHE A 381 -7.57 16.06 1.43
N ILE A 382 -8.00 15.76 2.67
CA ILE A 382 -7.48 16.38 3.89
C ILE A 382 -6.29 15.64 4.51
N GLU A 383 -5.77 14.59 3.87
CA GLU A 383 -4.55 13.89 4.28
C GLU A 383 -3.40 14.88 4.44
N ASP A 384 -2.71 14.81 5.58
CA ASP A 384 -1.59 15.69 5.86
C ASP A 384 -0.63 15.09 6.90
N THR A 385 0.59 15.64 6.94
CA THR A 385 1.63 15.34 7.93
C THR A 385 2.31 16.66 8.31
N SER A 386 2.71 16.82 9.56
CA SER A 386 3.41 18.04 9.97
C SER A 386 4.72 18.23 9.22
N GLU A 387 5.07 19.46 8.82
CA GLU A 387 6.35 19.78 8.16
C GLU A 387 7.55 19.29 9.00
N ALA A 388 7.43 19.37 10.32
CA ALA A 388 8.47 18.92 11.25
C ALA A 388 8.69 17.40 11.15
N ASP A 389 7.62 16.60 11.05
CA ASP A 389 7.72 15.15 10.91
C ASP A 389 8.16 14.75 9.50
N LEU A 390 7.75 15.49 8.45
CA LEU A 390 8.26 15.30 7.09
C LEU A 390 9.79 15.48 7.02
N VAL A 391 10.30 16.55 7.63
CA VAL A 391 11.74 16.82 7.64
C VAL A 391 12.49 15.80 8.49
N LEU A 392 12.01 15.50 9.70
CA LEU A 392 12.61 14.52 10.60
C LEU A 392 12.63 13.11 9.97
N GLY A 393 11.53 12.70 9.33
CA GLY A 393 11.46 11.42 8.62
C GLY A 393 12.53 11.30 7.53
N CYS A 394 12.70 12.37 6.73
CA CYS A 394 13.76 12.40 5.72
C CYS A 394 15.18 12.36 6.32
N GLU A 395 15.42 13.02 7.45
CA GLU A 395 16.70 12.95 8.17
C GLU A 395 16.99 11.52 8.67
N VAL A 396 15.99 10.85 9.24
CA VAL A 396 16.12 9.44 9.70
C VAL A 396 16.39 8.52 8.52
N ALA A 397 15.62 8.64 7.43
CA ALA A 397 15.82 7.85 6.22
C ALA A 397 17.19 8.09 5.59
N ALA A 398 17.68 9.34 5.54
CA ALA A 398 19.01 9.69 5.01
C ALA A 398 20.15 9.08 5.83
N ARG A 399 20.00 9.08 7.15
CA ARG A 399 20.97 8.46 8.06
C ARG A 399 21.00 6.94 7.85
N ALA A 400 19.86 6.29 7.89
CA ALA A 400 19.75 4.85 7.66
C ALA A 400 20.28 4.45 6.28
N ALA A 401 19.93 5.18 5.22
CA ALA A 401 20.43 4.93 3.87
C ALA A 401 21.97 5.01 3.78
N ALA A 402 22.58 6.01 4.42
CA ALA A 402 24.04 6.12 4.45
C ALA A 402 24.71 4.97 5.20
N ASP A 403 24.12 4.50 6.30
CA ASP A 403 24.69 3.41 7.11
C ASP A 403 24.48 2.06 6.40
N ILE A 404 23.33 1.82 5.78
CA ILE A 404 23.05 0.66 4.91
C ILE A 404 24.08 0.60 3.76
N LEU A 405 24.27 1.70 3.04
CA LEU A 405 25.21 1.76 1.90
C LEU A 405 26.67 1.55 2.31
N ARG A 406 27.09 2.07 3.46
CA ARG A 406 28.43 1.81 4.01
C ARG A 406 28.62 0.34 4.38
N GLY A 407 27.56 -0.32 4.86
CA GLY A 407 27.55 -1.76 5.14
C GLY A 407 27.73 -2.59 3.87
N MET A 408 27.12 -2.18 2.76
CA MET A 408 27.25 -2.86 1.46
C MET A 408 28.62 -2.68 0.79
N ALA A 409 29.34 -1.59 1.10
CA ALA A 409 30.64 -1.29 0.52
C ALA A 409 31.81 -2.01 1.20
N ARG A 410 31.57 -2.70 2.34
CA ARG A 410 32.52 -3.52 3.07
C ARG A 410 32.50 -4.96 2.61
#